data_29780028ddcd8f9a87b782196153632a
#
_entry.id   29780028ddcd8f9a87b782196153632a
#
_cell.length_a   1.000
_cell.length_b   1.000
_cell.length_c   1.000
_cell.angle_alpha   90.00
_cell.angle_beta   90.00
_cell.angle_gamma   90.00
#
_symmetry.space_group_name_H-M   'P 1'
#
loop_
_entity.id
_entity.type
_entity.pdbx_description
1 polymer ?
#
loop_
_entity_poly.entity_id
_entity_poly.type
_entity_poly.pdbx_seq_one_letter_code
_entity_poly.pdbx_strand_id
1 'polypeptide(L)'
;MDPTSGLLLALLFAGHVVGDFLPQTRRMAERKTRPGPLIVHGVLVAAAQALLLLPFLTWRVVLVLAGVTLSRGLIDAFTARIRRRARSTRSLVVFVVDQALHVAVLFAAWSVLAPHVIGPRWIPAGAISLATGAAILIAAYIFSWNGGSAIVRGVLALVRLADDADVSAGARSAR
;
A
#
# COMPACT_ATOMS: atom_id res chain seq x y z
N MET A 1 -15.33 -18.76 -1.12
CA MET A 1 -14.31 -18.27 -0.14
C MET A 1 -14.95 -18.30 1.24
N ASP A 2 -14.29 -18.93 2.21
CA ASP A 2 -14.79 -18.95 3.59
C ASP A 2 -14.85 -17.51 4.15
N PRO A 3 -15.94 -17.12 4.86
CA PRO A 3 -16.10 -15.77 5.40
C PRO A 3 -14.95 -15.33 6.30
N THR A 4 -14.39 -16.24 7.09
CA THR A 4 -13.24 -15.99 7.98
C THR A 4 -11.98 -15.64 7.20
N SER A 5 -11.71 -16.39 6.14
CA SER A 5 -10.59 -16.14 5.23
C SER A 5 -10.77 -14.83 4.46
N GLY A 6 -12.02 -14.47 4.14
CA GLY A 6 -12.37 -13.18 3.56
C GLY A 6 -12.07 -12.01 4.48
N LEU A 7 -12.44 -12.12 5.74
CA LEU A 7 -12.14 -11.11 6.76
C LEU A 7 -10.61 -10.96 6.95
N LEU A 8 -9.87 -12.06 7.02
CA LEU A 8 -8.41 -12.02 7.11
C LEU A 8 -7.79 -11.21 5.95
N LEU A 9 -8.22 -11.48 4.71
CA LEU A 9 -7.76 -10.75 3.53
C LEU A 9 -8.11 -9.27 3.62
N ALA A 10 -9.35 -8.94 3.99
CA ALA A 10 -9.80 -7.56 4.12
C ALA A 10 -8.99 -6.79 5.18
N LEU A 11 -8.66 -7.42 6.31
CA LEU A 11 -7.85 -6.81 7.36
C LEU A 11 -6.37 -6.67 6.98
N LEU A 12 -5.80 -7.61 6.21
CA LEU A 12 -4.47 -7.47 5.62
C LEU A 12 -4.40 -6.25 4.70
N PHE A 13 -5.39 -6.08 3.82
CA PHE A 13 -5.49 -4.92 2.93
C PHE A 13 -5.74 -3.62 3.70
N ALA A 14 -6.68 -3.62 4.63
CA ALA A 14 -6.98 -2.44 5.44
C ALA A 14 -5.73 -2.00 6.24
N GLY A 15 -5.01 -2.95 6.85
CA GLY A 15 -3.78 -2.67 7.58
C GLY A 15 -2.67 -2.10 6.70
N HIS A 16 -2.57 -2.59 5.46
CA HIS A 16 -1.66 -2.02 4.48
C HIS A 16 -2.02 -0.58 4.15
N VAL A 17 -3.27 -0.32 3.76
CA VAL A 17 -3.73 1.02 3.36
C VAL A 17 -3.63 2.00 4.54
N VAL A 18 -4.09 1.59 5.73
CA VAL A 18 -3.96 2.40 6.95
C VAL A 18 -2.50 2.74 7.23
N GLY A 19 -1.62 1.73 7.21
CA GLY A 19 -0.21 1.91 7.52
C GLY A 19 0.54 2.76 6.48
N ASP A 20 0.19 2.64 5.19
CA ASP A 20 0.86 3.40 4.13
C ASP A 20 0.38 4.85 4.05
N PHE A 21 -0.91 5.10 4.26
CA PHE A 21 -1.48 6.39 3.91
C PHE A 21 -1.81 7.29 5.10
N LEU A 22 -2.12 6.77 6.29
CA LEU A 22 -2.43 7.61 7.44
C LEU A 22 -1.19 8.21 8.12
N PRO A 23 -0.14 7.42 8.49
CA PRO A 23 1.02 7.97 9.18
C PRO A 23 2.05 8.57 8.24
N GLN A 24 1.92 8.36 6.92
CA GLN A 24 2.92 8.81 5.95
C GLN A 24 2.79 10.29 5.64
N THR A 25 3.58 11.11 6.31
CA THR A 25 3.71 12.52 5.94
C THR A 25 4.48 12.69 4.63
N ARG A 26 4.23 13.80 3.91
CA ARG A 26 4.97 14.16 2.68
C ARG A 26 6.49 14.15 2.92
N ARG A 27 6.95 14.65 4.06
CA ARG A 27 8.38 14.65 4.43
C ARG A 27 8.94 13.24 4.60
N MET A 28 8.17 12.29 5.14
CA MET A 28 8.59 10.89 5.26
C MET A 28 8.69 10.24 3.88
N ALA A 29 7.72 10.46 3.00
CA ALA A 29 7.74 9.93 1.64
C ALA A 29 8.97 10.40 0.84
N GLU A 30 9.33 11.68 0.95
CA GLU A 30 10.50 12.27 0.28
C GLU A 30 11.83 11.76 0.85
N ARG A 31 11.86 11.31 2.12
CA ARG A 31 13.05 10.87 2.83
C ARG A 31 13.19 9.34 2.99
N LYS A 32 12.31 8.56 2.37
CA LYS A 32 12.36 7.07 2.42
C LYS A 32 13.69 6.46 1.92
N THR A 33 14.55 7.23 1.27
CA THR A 33 15.90 6.81 0.88
C THR A 33 16.90 6.81 2.03
N ARG A 34 16.55 7.40 3.17
CA ARG A 34 17.36 7.37 4.40
C ARG A 34 16.86 6.24 5.30
N PRO A 35 17.76 5.51 5.99
CA PRO A 35 17.36 4.34 6.78
C PRO A 35 16.40 4.69 7.93
N GLY A 36 16.60 5.81 8.63
CA GLY A 36 15.75 6.21 9.74
C GLY A 36 14.26 6.36 9.36
N PRO A 37 13.90 7.25 8.42
CA PRO A 37 12.52 7.39 7.95
C PRO A 37 11.92 6.10 7.37
N LEU A 38 12.72 5.26 6.71
CA LEU A 38 12.29 3.97 6.18
C LEU A 38 11.92 3.00 7.30
N ILE A 39 12.75 2.89 8.34
CA ILE A 39 12.49 2.04 9.51
C ILE A 39 11.24 2.52 10.25
N VAL A 40 11.13 3.82 10.53
CA VAL A 40 9.95 4.38 11.21
C VAL A 40 8.68 4.07 10.43
N HIS A 41 8.70 4.25 9.10
CA HIS A 41 7.56 3.90 8.25
C HIS A 41 7.23 2.40 8.35
N GLY A 42 8.23 1.52 8.23
CA GLY A 42 8.05 0.08 8.34
C GLY A 42 7.44 -0.34 9.68
N VAL A 43 7.89 0.25 10.79
CA VAL A 43 7.33 0.01 12.14
C VAL A 43 5.87 0.45 12.23
N LEU A 44 5.53 1.62 11.71
CA LEU A 44 4.15 2.13 11.72
C LEU A 44 3.20 1.23 10.91
N VAL A 45 3.63 0.77 9.74
CA VAL A 45 2.85 -0.16 8.93
C VAL A 45 2.69 -1.52 9.61
N ALA A 46 3.78 -2.07 10.17
CA ALA A 46 3.73 -3.32 10.91
C ALA A 46 2.79 -3.23 12.11
N ALA A 47 2.83 -2.11 12.85
CA ALA A 47 1.93 -1.86 13.97
C ALA A 47 0.47 -1.77 13.53
N ALA A 48 0.16 -1.06 12.46
CA ALA A 48 -1.19 -0.98 11.90
C ALA A 48 -1.72 -2.35 11.47
N GLN A 49 -0.91 -3.14 10.78
CA GLN A 49 -1.28 -4.50 10.39
C GLN A 49 -1.45 -5.42 11.60
N ALA A 50 -0.54 -5.39 12.56
CA ALA A 50 -0.65 -6.20 13.78
C ALA A 50 -1.90 -5.86 14.58
N LEU A 51 -2.23 -4.56 14.71
CA LEU A 51 -3.42 -4.08 15.40
C LEU A 51 -4.71 -4.60 14.74
N LEU A 52 -4.82 -4.51 13.42
CA LEU A 52 -6.01 -4.98 12.70
C LEU A 52 -6.12 -6.51 12.67
N LEU A 53 -4.99 -7.22 12.74
CA LEU A 53 -4.95 -8.68 12.77
C LEU A 53 -4.99 -9.27 14.18
N LEU A 54 -5.15 -8.45 15.24
CA LEU A 54 -5.30 -8.94 16.61
C LEU A 54 -6.34 -10.07 16.77
N PRO A 55 -7.53 -10.04 16.10
CA PRO A 55 -8.50 -11.12 16.19
C PRO A 55 -7.97 -12.47 15.71
N PHE A 56 -6.98 -12.48 14.83
CA PHE A 56 -6.36 -13.67 14.25
C PHE A 56 -4.96 -13.96 14.80
N LEU A 57 -4.51 -13.23 15.83
CA LEU A 57 -3.11 -13.26 16.26
C LEU A 57 -2.72 -14.67 16.78
N THR A 58 -1.85 -15.31 16.02
CA THR A 58 -1.18 -16.57 16.35
C THR A 58 0.31 -16.42 16.06
N TRP A 59 1.15 -17.35 16.51
CA TRP A 59 2.57 -17.34 16.18
C TRP A 59 2.83 -17.38 14.66
N ARG A 60 1.97 -18.08 13.89
CA ARG A 60 2.04 -18.12 12.42
C ARG A 60 1.76 -16.77 11.81
N VAL A 61 0.73 -16.06 12.28
CA VAL A 61 0.41 -14.71 11.84
C VAL A 61 1.59 -13.77 12.13
N VAL A 62 2.21 -13.86 13.31
CA VAL A 62 3.38 -13.05 13.67
C VAL A 62 4.55 -13.31 12.72
N LEU A 63 4.86 -14.57 12.41
CA LEU A 63 5.94 -14.90 11.47
C LEU A 63 5.66 -14.40 10.05
N VAL A 64 4.43 -14.57 9.57
CA VAL A 64 4.04 -14.08 8.22
C VAL A 64 4.08 -12.56 8.19
N LEU A 65 3.60 -11.86 9.23
CA LEU A 65 3.70 -10.40 9.32
C LEU A 65 5.14 -9.90 9.36
N ALA A 66 6.04 -10.61 10.02
CA ALA A 66 7.47 -10.29 9.99
C ALA A 66 8.02 -10.39 8.55
N GLY A 67 7.67 -11.46 7.83
CA GLY A 67 8.02 -11.64 6.41
C GLY A 67 7.43 -10.54 5.52
N VAL A 68 6.16 -10.19 5.71
CA VAL A 68 5.49 -9.08 5.01
C VAL A 68 6.23 -7.76 5.27
N THR A 69 6.55 -7.47 6.54
CA THR A 69 7.24 -6.22 6.93
C THR A 69 8.63 -6.12 6.28
N LEU A 70 9.40 -7.22 6.27
CA LEU A 70 10.71 -7.26 5.62
C LEU A 70 10.60 -7.06 4.10
N SER A 71 9.69 -7.80 3.45
CA SER A 71 9.44 -7.67 2.00
C SER A 71 9.06 -6.24 1.62
N ARG A 72 8.18 -5.61 2.41
CA ARG A 72 7.76 -4.22 2.21
C ARG A 72 8.93 -3.25 2.35
N GLY A 73 9.76 -3.41 3.38
CA GLY A 73 10.96 -2.59 3.55
C GLY A 73 11.91 -2.66 2.36
N LEU A 74 12.06 -3.86 1.78
CA LEU A 74 12.88 -4.05 0.57
C LEU A 74 12.25 -3.39 -0.66
N ILE A 75 10.94 -3.56 -0.87
CA ILE A 75 10.19 -2.92 -1.97
C ILE A 75 10.29 -1.40 -1.85
N ASP A 76 9.98 -0.83 -0.68
CA ASP A 76 10.07 0.60 -0.41
C ASP A 76 11.49 1.16 -0.66
N ALA A 77 12.53 0.45 -0.20
CA ALA A 77 13.90 0.88 -0.41
C ALA A 77 14.29 0.86 -1.90
N PHE A 78 13.84 -0.14 -2.64
CA PHE A 78 14.12 -0.29 -4.06
C PHE A 78 13.38 0.76 -4.89
N THR A 79 12.08 0.89 -4.70
CA THR A 79 11.24 1.84 -5.45
C THR A 79 11.58 3.29 -5.13
N ALA A 80 11.95 3.60 -3.87
CA ALA A 80 12.44 4.93 -3.50
C ALA A 80 13.75 5.30 -4.24
N ARG A 81 14.67 4.34 -4.44
CA ARG A 81 15.90 4.58 -5.22
C ARG A 81 15.60 4.86 -6.69
N ILE A 82 14.69 4.09 -7.29
CA ILE A 82 14.27 4.30 -8.69
C ILE A 82 13.58 5.66 -8.83
N ARG A 83 12.66 6.00 -7.92
CA ARG A 83 11.90 7.27 -7.94
C ARG A 83 12.80 8.50 -7.87
N ARG A 84 13.90 8.46 -7.12
CA ARG A 84 14.88 9.56 -7.07
C ARG A 84 15.54 9.85 -8.42
N ARG A 85 15.66 8.86 -9.29
CA ARG A 85 16.28 8.97 -10.62
C ARG A 85 15.24 9.16 -11.74
N ALA A 86 13.97 9.03 -11.42
CA ALA A 86 12.90 9.06 -12.41
C ALA A 86 12.45 10.49 -12.69
N ARG A 87 12.25 10.81 -13.97
CA ARG A 87 11.50 11.98 -14.42
C ARG A 87 10.02 11.80 -14.06
N SER A 88 9.23 12.89 -14.07
CA SER A 88 7.82 12.93 -13.62
C SER A 88 6.96 11.75 -14.14
N THR A 89 7.05 11.43 -15.42
CA THR A 89 6.31 10.32 -16.05
C THR A 89 6.60 8.97 -15.42
N ARG A 90 7.87 8.67 -15.16
CA ARG A 90 8.28 7.41 -14.53
C ARG A 90 7.88 7.32 -13.07
N SER A 91 7.63 8.45 -12.41
CA SER A 91 7.23 8.49 -11.00
C SER A 91 5.86 7.85 -10.77
N LEU A 92 4.88 8.06 -11.66
CA LEU A 92 3.56 7.42 -11.58
C LEU A 92 3.66 5.91 -11.80
N VAL A 93 4.41 5.47 -12.81
CA VAL A 93 4.63 4.04 -13.07
C VAL A 93 5.30 3.36 -11.87
N VAL A 94 6.34 3.98 -11.30
CA VAL A 94 7.00 3.45 -10.10
C VAL A 94 6.03 3.36 -8.93
N PHE A 95 5.14 4.34 -8.74
CA PHE A 95 4.11 4.29 -7.70
C PHE A 95 3.15 3.12 -7.91
N VAL A 96 2.64 2.92 -9.14
CA VAL A 96 1.72 1.82 -9.45
C VAL A 96 2.39 0.46 -9.26
N VAL A 97 3.63 0.31 -9.73
CA VAL A 97 4.41 -0.94 -9.54
C VAL A 97 4.67 -1.20 -8.06
N ASP A 98 5.02 -0.18 -7.28
CA ASP A 98 5.20 -0.25 -5.84
C ASP A 98 3.95 -0.80 -5.15
N GLN A 99 2.78 -0.23 -5.45
CA GLN A 99 1.52 -0.69 -4.88
C GLN A 99 1.16 -2.12 -5.33
N ALA A 100 1.39 -2.46 -6.60
CA ALA A 100 1.14 -3.80 -7.11
C ALA A 100 2.01 -4.87 -6.42
N LEU A 101 3.29 -4.56 -6.16
CA LEU A 101 4.18 -5.45 -5.42
C LEU A 101 3.73 -5.66 -3.98
N HIS A 102 3.29 -4.59 -3.30
CA HIS A 102 2.75 -4.70 -1.94
C HIS A 102 1.48 -5.57 -1.91
N VAL A 103 0.57 -5.36 -2.87
CA VAL A 103 -0.65 -6.17 -3.02
C VAL A 103 -0.29 -7.65 -3.27
N ALA A 104 0.69 -7.94 -4.12
CA ALA A 104 1.14 -9.31 -4.37
C ALA A 104 1.68 -9.99 -3.10
N VAL A 105 2.46 -9.26 -2.28
CA VAL A 105 2.96 -9.75 -0.97
C VAL A 105 1.79 -10.05 -0.02
N LEU A 106 0.74 -9.22 0.01
CA LEU A 106 -0.43 -9.46 0.85
C LEU A 106 -1.22 -10.69 0.40
N PHE A 107 -1.39 -10.90 -0.90
CA PHE A 107 -2.00 -12.12 -1.42
C PHE A 107 -1.18 -13.36 -1.10
N ALA A 108 0.14 -13.30 -1.20
CA ALA A 108 1.01 -14.39 -0.79
C ALA A 108 0.88 -14.68 0.72
N ALA A 109 0.87 -13.65 1.56
CA ALA A 109 0.65 -13.78 3.00
C ALA A 109 -0.72 -14.43 3.32
N TRP A 110 -1.77 -13.96 2.65
CA TRP A 110 -3.10 -14.54 2.78
C TRP A 110 -3.14 -16.00 2.35
N SER A 111 -2.55 -16.36 1.22
CA SER A 111 -2.54 -17.75 0.71
C SER A 111 -1.84 -18.73 1.67
N VAL A 112 -0.81 -18.25 2.39
CA VAL A 112 -0.12 -19.03 3.43
C VAL A 112 -0.96 -19.14 4.70
N LEU A 113 -1.68 -18.09 5.09
CA LEU A 113 -2.44 -18.05 6.34
C LEU A 113 -3.83 -18.66 6.20
N ALA A 114 -4.52 -18.50 5.07
CA ALA A 114 -5.91 -18.90 4.87
C ALA A 114 -6.21 -20.36 5.21
N PRO A 115 -5.34 -21.36 4.86
CA PRO A 115 -5.58 -22.77 5.23
C PRO A 115 -5.48 -23.04 6.74
N HIS A 116 -4.91 -22.11 7.50
CA HIS A 116 -4.62 -22.30 8.93
C HIS A 116 -5.40 -21.32 9.82
N VAL A 117 -6.33 -20.56 9.23
CA VAL A 117 -7.12 -19.59 9.94
C VAL A 117 -8.15 -20.28 10.84
N ILE A 118 -8.00 -20.08 12.14
CA ILE A 118 -9.04 -20.33 13.14
C ILE A 118 -9.86 -19.05 13.24
N GLY A 119 -11.17 -19.15 13.43
CA GLY A 119 -12.08 -17.99 13.48
C GLY A 119 -11.58 -16.86 14.41
N PRO A 120 -11.96 -15.63 14.14
CA PRO A 120 -11.49 -14.47 14.91
C PRO A 120 -11.96 -14.56 16.35
N ARG A 121 -11.06 -14.28 17.30
CA ARG A 121 -11.28 -14.52 18.73
C ARG A 121 -12.42 -13.70 19.35
N TRP A 122 -12.66 -12.49 18.82
CA TRP A 122 -13.60 -11.52 19.46
C TRP A 122 -14.73 -11.10 18.53
N ILE A 123 -14.76 -11.60 17.29
CA ILE A 123 -15.78 -11.23 16.32
C ILE A 123 -16.77 -12.41 16.22
N PRO A 124 -18.02 -12.22 16.63
CA PRO A 124 -19.03 -13.26 16.50
C PRO A 124 -19.22 -13.66 15.02
N ALA A 125 -19.53 -14.93 14.76
CA ALA A 125 -19.73 -15.43 13.40
C ALA A 125 -20.72 -14.61 12.59
N GLY A 126 -21.82 -14.16 13.19
CA GLY A 126 -22.81 -13.28 12.54
C GLY A 126 -22.31 -11.88 12.20
N ALA A 127 -21.19 -11.41 12.80
CA ALA A 127 -20.63 -10.09 12.54
C ALA A 127 -19.46 -10.12 11.53
N ILE A 128 -19.01 -11.30 11.07
CA ILE A 128 -17.84 -11.42 10.18
C ILE A 128 -18.06 -10.67 8.86
N SER A 129 -19.23 -10.81 8.24
CA SER A 129 -19.55 -10.12 6.98
C SER A 129 -19.58 -8.60 7.14
N LEU A 130 -20.13 -8.11 8.26
CA LEU A 130 -20.14 -6.68 8.57
C LEU A 130 -18.73 -6.15 8.79
N ALA A 131 -17.90 -6.86 9.57
CA ALA A 131 -16.51 -6.51 9.82
C ALA A 131 -15.68 -6.50 8.52
N THR A 132 -15.92 -7.46 7.63
CA THR A 132 -15.29 -7.51 6.30
C THR A 132 -15.67 -6.29 5.46
N GLY A 133 -16.97 -5.98 5.38
CA GLY A 133 -17.49 -4.81 4.66
C GLY A 133 -16.91 -3.51 5.22
N ALA A 134 -16.88 -3.35 6.55
CA ALA A 134 -16.31 -2.19 7.21
C ALA A 134 -14.80 -2.02 6.89
N ALA A 135 -14.03 -3.10 6.96
CA ALA A 135 -12.60 -3.07 6.63
C ALA A 135 -12.36 -2.64 5.16
N ILE A 136 -13.14 -3.18 4.23
CA ILE A 136 -13.05 -2.82 2.81
C ILE A 136 -13.42 -1.35 2.59
N LEU A 137 -14.52 -0.87 3.19
CA LEU A 137 -14.97 0.51 3.03
C LEU A 137 -13.95 1.51 3.60
N ILE A 138 -13.41 1.24 4.79
CA ILE A 138 -12.37 2.08 5.40
C ILE A 138 -11.11 2.11 4.50
N ALA A 139 -10.67 0.96 4.03
CA ALA A 139 -9.51 0.88 3.14
C ALA A 139 -9.76 1.64 1.83
N ALA A 140 -10.92 1.44 1.20
CA ALA A 140 -11.31 2.14 -0.03
C ALA A 140 -11.36 3.67 0.18
N TYR A 141 -11.94 4.13 1.28
CA TYR A 141 -12.01 5.56 1.60
C TYR A 141 -10.61 6.18 1.77
N ILE A 142 -9.75 5.57 2.59
CA ILE A 142 -8.39 6.04 2.84
C ILE A 142 -7.56 6.03 1.54
N PHE A 143 -7.66 4.95 0.76
CA PHE A 143 -6.97 4.84 -0.53
C PHE A 143 -7.46 5.89 -1.53
N SER A 144 -8.78 6.12 -1.64
CA SER A 144 -9.34 7.12 -2.55
C SER A 144 -8.87 8.54 -2.20
N TRP A 145 -8.83 8.86 -0.90
CA TRP A 145 -8.39 10.17 -0.45
C TRP A 145 -6.88 10.41 -0.67
N ASN A 146 -6.05 9.49 -0.24
CA ASN A 146 -4.60 9.66 -0.26
C ASN A 146 -3.95 9.12 -1.55
N GLY A 147 -4.27 7.89 -1.94
CA GLY A 147 -3.75 7.23 -3.14
C GLY A 147 -4.29 7.87 -4.41
N GLY A 148 -5.60 8.17 -4.45
CA GLY A 148 -6.24 8.89 -5.55
C GLY A 148 -5.57 10.23 -5.83
N SER A 149 -5.25 11.00 -4.79
CA SER A 149 -4.55 12.27 -4.94
C SER A 149 -3.13 12.11 -5.52
N ALA A 150 -2.45 11.01 -5.25
CA ALA A 150 -1.14 10.72 -5.86
C ALA A 150 -1.26 10.39 -7.35
N ILE A 151 -2.28 9.60 -7.71
CA ILE A 151 -2.59 9.26 -9.12
C ILE A 151 -2.94 10.52 -9.91
N VAL A 152 -3.86 11.34 -9.40
CA VAL A 152 -4.28 12.59 -10.06
C VAL A 152 -3.07 13.51 -10.30
N ARG A 153 -2.24 13.73 -9.29
CA ARG A 153 -1.00 14.53 -9.47
C ARG A 153 -0.07 13.94 -10.53
N GLY A 154 0.05 12.61 -10.57
CA GLY A 154 0.87 11.93 -11.58
C GLY A 154 0.33 12.12 -12.99
N VAL A 155 -0.98 11.97 -13.17
CA VAL A 155 -1.66 12.17 -14.48
C VAL A 155 -1.56 13.62 -14.92
N LEU A 156 -1.83 14.60 -14.06
CA LEU A 156 -1.69 16.03 -14.39
C LEU A 156 -0.27 16.39 -14.79
N ALA A 157 0.74 15.79 -14.16
CA ALA A 157 2.13 15.99 -14.55
C ALA A 157 2.44 15.43 -15.95
N LEU A 158 1.79 14.33 -16.35
CA LEU A 158 1.89 13.77 -17.70
C LEU A 158 1.26 14.67 -18.76
N VAL A 159 0.05 15.17 -18.50
CA VAL A 159 -0.66 16.07 -19.41
C VAL A 159 0.15 17.33 -19.67
N ARG A 160 0.68 17.98 -18.61
CA ARG A 160 1.53 19.19 -18.76
C ARG A 160 2.77 18.93 -19.60
N LEU A 161 3.42 17.77 -19.46
CA LEU A 161 4.57 17.42 -20.29
C LEU A 161 4.22 17.22 -21.77
N ALA A 162 3.02 16.70 -22.06
CA ALA A 162 2.51 16.57 -23.41
C ALA A 162 2.26 17.96 -24.03
N ASP A 163 1.58 18.84 -23.30
CA ASP A 163 1.30 20.21 -23.75
C ASP A 163 2.62 20.99 -24.04
N ASP A 164 3.61 20.91 -23.16
CA ASP A 164 4.91 21.56 -23.35
C ASP A 164 5.66 21.00 -24.58
N ALA A 165 5.52 19.71 -24.88
CA ALA A 165 6.11 19.08 -26.05
C ALA A 165 5.47 19.57 -27.35
N ASP A 166 4.14 19.68 -27.37
CA ASP A 166 3.38 20.16 -28.55
C ASP A 166 3.67 21.63 -28.82
N VAL A 167 3.72 22.49 -27.82
CA VAL A 167 4.11 23.91 -27.96
C VAL A 167 5.54 24.03 -28.51
N SER A 168 6.46 23.22 -28.01
CA SER A 168 7.85 23.23 -28.46
C SER A 168 8.01 22.73 -29.90
N ALA A 169 7.20 21.78 -30.34
CA ALA A 169 7.17 21.27 -31.72
C ALA A 169 6.58 22.30 -32.68
N GLY A 170 5.47 22.95 -32.31
CA GLY A 170 4.88 24.03 -33.10
C GLY A 170 5.81 25.22 -33.29
N ALA A 171 6.54 25.63 -32.26
CA ALA A 171 7.52 26.71 -32.33
C ALA A 171 8.73 26.40 -33.22
N ARG A 172 9.10 25.11 -33.37
CA ARG A 172 10.17 24.69 -34.32
C ARG A 172 9.71 24.64 -35.76
N SER A 173 8.45 24.30 -35.99
CA SER A 173 7.83 24.24 -37.34
C SER A 173 7.58 25.64 -37.96
N ALA A 174 7.51 26.68 -37.12
CA ALA A 174 7.27 28.06 -37.51
C ALA A 174 8.55 28.86 -37.84
N ARG A 175 9.73 28.24 -37.76
CA ARG A 175 11.04 28.82 -38.14
C ARG A 175 11.57 28.15 -39.41
#